data_bcbaec8a8dcc1f5661ad6cba822f5ec8
#
_entry.id   bcbaec8a8dcc1f5661ad6cba822f5ec8
#
_cell.length_a   1.000
_cell.length_b   1.000
_cell.length_c   1.000
_cell.angle_alpha   90.00
_cell.angle_beta   90.00
_cell.angle_gamma   90.00
#
_symmetry.space_group_name_H-M   'P 1'
#
loop_
_entity.id
_entity.type
_entity.pdbx_description
1 polymer ?
#
loop_
_entity_poly.entity_id
_entity_poly.type
_entity_poly.pdbx_seq_one_letter_code
_entity_poly.pdbx_strand_id
1 'polypeptide(L)'
;TAFAAGEMGKPCGDASSFLESERGTALLAVSDGMGTGEKAAAESKAAIELLEQFAVAGFSRELAVQLINSALLLRRAEENYATLDICSVDLYDGQAEFIKLGAVASFICRGNRVISVYAHSLPAGILEQVRVEKNDMRLKDGDLILLLTDGITDAFGGERQTAQWLEEKFLPQGFANPQDAADFILQAAQEHCQKEPDDRTVQAARFWKKIA
;
A
#
# COMPACT_ATOMS: atom_id res chain seq x y z
N THR A 1 9.73 2.44 -4.51
CA THR A 1 8.43 3.14 -4.57
C THR A 1 8.47 4.17 -5.68
N ALA A 2 7.38 4.27 -6.45
CA ALA A 2 7.13 5.32 -7.42
C ALA A 2 5.83 6.05 -7.05
N PHE A 3 5.79 7.37 -7.17
CA PHE A 3 4.62 8.19 -6.85
C PHE A 3 4.54 9.42 -7.77
N ALA A 4 3.32 9.93 -7.96
CA ALA A 4 3.04 11.17 -8.65
C ALA A 4 1.85 11.89 -7.98
N ALA A 5 1.99 13.20 -7.75
CA ALA A 5 0.90 14.04 -7.28
C ALA A 5 -0.16 14.22 -8.37
N GLY A 6 -1.42 14.20 -7.99
CA GLY A 6 -2.56 14.41 -8.87
C GLY A 6 -2.59 15.82 -9.43
N GLU A 7 -2.38 16.83 -8.58
CA GLU A 7 -2.33 18.24 -8.99
C GLU A 7 -0.88 18.73 -9.11
N MET A 8 -0.56 19.32 -10.26
CA MET A 8 0.77 19.89 -10.52
C MET A 8 1.06 21.04 -9.55
N GLY A 9 2.19 20.95 -8.82
CA GLY A 9 2.62 21.97 -7.85
C GLY A 9 2.04 21.80 -6.43
N LYS A 10 1.21 20.80 -6.18
CA LYS A 10 0.80 20.38 -4.84
C LYS A 10 1.60 19.15 -4.37
N PRO A 11 1.77 18.96 -3.05
CA PRO A 11 2.34 17.72 -2.53
C PRO A 11 1.41 16.54 -2.81
N CYS A 12 1.99 15.36 -3.01
CA CYS A 12 1.25 14.10 -3.10
C CYS A 12 0.58 13.81 -1.75
N GLY A 13 -0.71 13.49 -1.76
CA GLY A 13 -1.50 13.11 -0.60
C GLY A 13 -1.16 11.73 -0.05
N ASP A 14 -0.43 10.93 -0.84
CA ASP A 14 0.00 9.60 -0.45
C ASP A 14 1.31 9.63 0.36
N ALA A 15 1.46 8.65 1.23
CA ALA A 15 2.70 8.36 1.93
C ALA A 15 3.01 6.86 1.90
N SER A 16 4.29 6.51 1.94
CA SER A 16 4.73 5.10 1.97
C SER A 16 5.93 4.90 2.88
N SER A 17 6.06 3.68 3.41
CA SER A 17 7.20 3.26 4.22
C SER A 17 7.67 1.87 3.86
N PHE A 18 8.97 1.66 3.97
CA PHE A 18 9.61 0.35 3.99
C PHE A 18 10.57 0.27 5.16
N LEU A 19 10.30 -0.66 6.07
CA LEU A 19 11.15 -0.92 7.23
C LEU A 19 11.59 -2.39 7.24
N GLU A 20 12.86 -2.62 7.53
CA GLU A 20 13.37 -3.95 7.85
C GLU A 20 13.84 -3.96 9.30
N SER A 21 13.33 -4.90 10.08
CA SER A 21 13.70 -5.04 11.49
C SER A 21 14.86 -6.02 11.65
N GLU A 22 15.68 -5.79 12.68
CA GLU A 22 16.77 -6.73 13.08
C GLU A 22 16.24 -8.14 13.42
N ARG A 23 14.94 -8.27 13.65
CA ARG A 23 14.26 -9.55 13.93
C ARG A 23 13.86 -10.33 12.68
N GLY A 24 14.27 -9.87 11.50
CA GLY A 24 13.99 -10.54 10.23
C GLY A 24 12.55 -10.36 9.74
N THR A 25 11.94 -9.21 10.03
CA THR A 25 10.63 -8.83 9.49
C THR A 25 10.77 -7.62 8.59
N ALA A 26 10.23 -7.69 7.39
CA ALA A 26 10.06 -6.52 6.51
C ALA A 26 8.63 -6.00 6.61
N LEU A 27 8.46 -4.69 6.65
CA LEU A 27 7.18 -3.98 6.68
C LEU A 27 7.12 -3.07 5.46
N LEU A 28 6.10 -3.25 4.63
CA LEU A 28 5.71 -2.34 3.56
C LEU A 28 4.42 -1.67 4.00
N ALA A 29 4.30 -0.38 3.74
CA ALA A 29 3.06 0.33 4.01
C ALA A 29 2.83 1.47 3.01
N VAL A 30 1.58 1.63 2.61
CA VAL A 30 1.08 2.76 1.83
C VAL A 30 -0.14 3.33 2.52
N SER A 31 -0.25 4.64 2.55
CA SER A 31 -1.38 5.38 3.07
C SER A 31 -1.74 6.49 2.10
N ASP A 32 -3.01 6.63 1.81
CA ASP A 32 -3.59 7.72 1.06
C ASP A 32 -4.42 8.58 2.01
N GLY A 33 -4.12 9.88 2.04
CA GLY A 33 -4.83 10.87 2.86
C GLY A 33 -6.04 11.40 2.11
N MET A 34 -7.18 11.43 2.78
CA MET A 34 -8.44 11.87 2.16
C MET A 34 -8.38 13.29 1.62
N GLY A 35 -8.72 13.46 0.35
CA GLY A 35 -8.68 14.74 -0.37
C GLY A 35 -7.38 14.95 -1.14
N THR A 36 -6.96 16.17 -1.34
CA THR A 36 -5.76 16.52 -2.13
C THR A 36 -4.90 17.56 -1.43
N GLY A 37 -3.61 17.60 -1.78
CA GLY A 37 -2.67 18.63 -1.35
C GLY A 37 -2.16 18.48 0.08
N GLU A 38 -1.81 19.59 0.73
CA GLU A 38 -1.09 19.60 2.02
C GLU A 38 -1.82 18.87 3.14
N LYS A 39 -3.16 18.94 3.18
CA LYS A 39 -3.95 18.28 4.22
C LYS A 39 -3.89 16.76 4.07
N ALA A 40 -4.17 16.23 2.89
CA ALA A 40 -4.08 14.81 2.60
C ALA A 40 -2.67 14.27 2.88
N ALA A 41 -1.64 15.00 2.42
CA ALA A 41 -0.24 14.66 2.68
C ALA A 41 0.10 14.63 4.18
N ALA A 42 -0.46 15.54 4.98
CA ALA A 42 -0.24 15.55 6.43
C ALA A 42 -0.89 14.35 7.15
N GLU A 43 -2.07 13.91 6.70
CA GLU A 43 -2.78 12.78 7.32
C GLU A 43 -2.13 11.44 6.97
N SER A 44 -1.85 11.18 5.69
CA SER A 44 -1.16 9.98 5.24
C SER A 44 0.22 9.85 5.88
N LYS A 45 0.98 10.95 5.91
CA LYS A 45 2.29 11.01 6.55
C LYS A 45 2.21 10.72 8.04
N ALA A 46 1.24 11.33 8.75
CA ALA A 46 1.07 11.07 10.18
C ALA A 46 0.71 9.60 10.45
N ALA A 47 -0.13 8.98 9.62
CA ALA A 47 -0.47 7.57 9.75
C ALA A 47 0.76 6.67 9.56
N ILE A 48 1.59 6.94 8.55
CA ILE A 48 2.84 6.20 8.28
C ILE A 48 3.86 6.42 9.39
N GLU A 49 4.10 7.66 9.85
CA GLU A 49 5.04 7.94 10.93
C GLU A 49 4.65 7.24 12.24
N LEU A 50 3.36 7.21 12.59
CA LEU A 50 2.88 6.46 13.75
C LEU A 50 3.08 4.97 13.59
N LEU A 51 2.81 4.41 12.39
CA LEU A 51 3.04 3.00 12.10
C LEU A 51 4.51 2.63 12.30
N GLU A 52 5.43 3.44 11.78
CA GLU A 52 6.87 3.24 11.93
C GLU A 52 7.28 3.24 13.41
N GLN A 53 6.83 4.23 14.19
CA GLN A 53 7.13 4.34 15.60
C GLN A 53 6.63 3.13 16.39
N PHE A 54 5.40 2.67 16.13
CA PHE A 54 4.85 1.49 16.78
C PHE A 54 5.57 0.21 16.36
N ALA A 55 5.96 0.09 15.09
CA ALA A 55 6.72 -1.06 14.59
C ALA A 55 8.10 -1.14 15.26
N VAL A 56 8.83 -0.02 15.35
CA VAL A 56 10.14 0.07 16.04
C VAL A 56 10.00 -0.23 17.53
N ALA A 57 8.91 0.26 18.16
CA ALA A 57 8.64 0.00 19.58
C ALA A 57 8.18 -1.45 19.86
N GLY A 58 7.96 -2.27 18.82
CA GLY A 58 7.61 -3.68 18.95
C GLY A 58 6.13 -3.95 19.25
N PHE A 59 5.25 -2.99 18.98
CA PHE A 59 3.81 -3.21 19.09
C PHE A 59 3.33 -4.23 18.05
N SER A 60 2.28 -4.98 18.39
CA SER A 60 1.58 -5.78 17.39
C SER A 60 0.94 -4.87 16.34
N ARG A 61 0.88 -5.34 15.10
CA ARG A 61 0.33 -4.55 13.98
C ARG A 61 -1.14 -4.18 14.21
N GLU A 62 -1.90 -5.10 14.80
CA GLU A 62 -3.31 -4.84 15.17
C GLU A 62 -3.43 -3.69 16.15
N LEU A 63 -2.61 -3.70 17.21
CA LEU A 63 -2.61 -2.63 18.20
C LEU A 63 -2.14 -1.31 17.59
N ALA A 64 -1.11 -1.34 16.74
CA ALA A 64 -0.64 -0.17 16.03
C ALA A 64 -1.74 0.47 15.18
N VAL A 65 -2.46 -0.33 14.40
CA VAL A 65 -3.59 0.12 13.56
C VAL A 65 -4.73 0.70 14.40
N GLN A 66 -5.08 0.08 15.53
CA GLN A 66 -6.09 0.61 16.45
C GLN A 66 -5.68 1.95 17.06
N LEU A 67 -4.40 2.09 17.44
CA LEU A 67 -3.87 3.34 17.98
C LEU A 67 -3.81 4.46 16.92
N ILE A 68 -3.41 4.13 15.69
CA ILE A 68 -3.42 5.07 14.56
C ILE A 68 -4.86 5.54 14.29
N ASN A 69 -5.81 4.63 14.21
CA ASN A 69 -7.22 4.97 14.05
C ASN A 69 -7.70 5.92 15.15
N SER A 70 -7.37 5.64 16.41
CA SER A 70 -7.74 6.49 17.54
C SER A 70 -7.07 7.86 17.48
N ALA A 71 -5.80 7.93 17.05
CA ALA A 71 -5.07 9.18 16.91
C ALA A 71 -5.67 10.08 15.81
N LEU A 72 -6.07 9.49 14.66
CA LEU A 72 -6.74 10.23 13.60
C LEU A 72 -8.14 10.72 14.03
N LEU A 73 -8.90 9.89 14.76
CA LEU A 73 -10.17 10.29 15.33
C LEU A 73 -10.08 11.47 16.30
N LEU A 74 -9.03 11.55 17.10
CA LEU A 74 -8.85 12.64 18.07
C LEU A 74 -8.51 13.98 17.39
N ARG A 75 -8.00 13.97 16.17
CA ARG A 75 -7.71 15.16 15.36
C ARG A 75 -8.95 15.81 14.74
N ARG A 76 -10.14 15.56 15.26
CA ARG A 76 -11.50 15.90 14.79
C ARG A 76 -11.79 17.35 14.36
N ALA A 77 -10.84 18.14 13.96
CA ALA A 77 -11.16 19.50 13.49
C ALA A 77 -11.89 19.53 12.14
N GLU A 78 -11.70 18.55 11.25
CA GLU A 78 -12.36 18.39 9.95
C GLU A 78 -11.98 16.99 9.40
N GLU A 79 -12.91 16.22 8.88
CA GLU A 79 -12.81 14.96 8.11
C GLU A 79 -11.37 14.46 7.83
N ASN A 80 -10.69 13.96 8.87
CA ASN A 80 -9.30 13.50 8.79
C ASN A 80 -9.28 11.98 8.72
N TYR A 81 -9.27 11.47 7.51
CA TYR A 81 -9.24 10.03 7.26
C TYR A 81 -8.02 9.69 6.42
N ALA A 82 -7.48 8.51 6.62
CA ALA A 82 -6.43 7.99 5.78
C ALA A 82 -6.65 6.49 5.56
N THR A 83 -6.33 6.02 4.38
CA THR A 83 -6.24 4.59 4.11
C THR A 83 -4.96 4.03 4.75
N LEU A 84 -4.95 2.75 5.04
CA LEU A 84 -3.75 2.02 5.44
C LEU A 84 -3.72 0.69 4.71
N ASP A 85 -2.68 0.48 3.92
CA ASP A 85 -2.33 -0.79 3.32
C ASP A 85 -0.98 -1.25 3.86
N ILE A 86 -0.98 -2.32 4.63
CA ILE A 86 0.19 -2.81 5.35
C ILE A 86 0.46 -4.25 4.94
N CYS A 87 1.68 -4.54 4.48
CA CYS A 87 2.17 -5.89 4.28
C CYS A 87 3.39 -6.12 5.16
N SER A 88 3.31 -7.10 6.04
CA SER A 88 4.42 -7.52 6.89
C SER A 88 4.88 -8.90 6.47
N VAL A 89 6.17 -9.09 6.26
CA VAL A 89 6.76 -10.34 5.78
C VAL A 89 7.78 -10.84 6.79
N ASP A 90 7.62 -12.07 7.27
CA ASP A 90 8.67 -12.79 7.96
C ASP A 90 9.69 -13.27 6.91
N LEU A 91 10.92 -12.75 7.02
CA LEU A 91 11.98 -13.02 6.04
C LEU A 91 12.61 -14.41 6.19
N TYR A 92 12.33 -15.15 7.29
CA TYR A 92 12.86 -16.50 7.50
C TYR A 92 12.03 -17.55 6.76
N ASP A 93 10.72 -17.41 6.79
CA ASP A 93 9.82 -18.43 6.24
C ASP A 93 8.92 -17.92 5.11
N GLY A 94 8.89 -16.60 4.88
CA GLY A 94 8.09 -15.96 3.85
C GLY A 94 6.60 -15.84 4.21
N GLN A 95 6.24 -15.97 5.49
CA GLN A 95 4.87 -15.69 5.93
C GLN A 95 4.60 -14.20 5.81
N ALA A 96 3.59 -13.84 5.02
CA ALA A 96 3.14 -12.47 4.85
C ALA A 96 1.76 -12.28 5.47
N GLU A 97 1.59 -11.18 6.22
CA GLU A 97 0.33 -10.73 6.79
C GLU A 97 -0.04 -9.39 6.16
N PHE A 98 -1.24 -9.30 5.58
CA PHE A 98 -1.79 -8.06 5.04
C PHE A 98 -2.87 -7.53 5.98
N ILE A 99 -2.79 -6.23 6.29
CA ILE A 99 -3.79 -5.48 7.06
C ILE A 99 -4.17 -4.24 6.25
N LYS A 100 -5.46 -4.04 6.05
CA LYS A 100 -5.97 -2.94 5.25
C LYS A 100 -7.08 -2.19 5.99
N LEU A 101 -7.05 -0.86 5.93
CA LEU A 101 -8.15 0.02 6.31
C LEU A 101 -8.47 0.96 5.15
N GLY A 102 -9.61 0.78 4.51
CA GLY A 102 -10.07 1.61 3.39
C GLY A 102 -9.22 1.55 2.13
N ALA A 103 -8.14 0.77 2.14
CA ALA A 103 -7.22 0.67 1.02
C ALA A 103 -7.75 -0.27 -0.07
N VAL A 104 -7.42 0.05 -1.32
CA VAL A 104 -7.69 -0.79 -2.49
C VAL A 104 -6.90 -2.11 -2.44
N ALA A 105 -7.19 -3.05 -3.34
CA ALA A 105 -6.50 -4.33 -3.39
C ALA A 105 -4.99 -4.19 -3.54
N SER A 106 -4.23 -5.00 -2.79
CA SER A 106 -2.83 -5.26 -3.07
C SER A 106 -2.70 -6.47 -4.00
N PHE A 107 -1.59 -6.56 -4.70
CA PHE A 107 -1.39 -7.64 -5.68
C PHE A 107 -0.08 -8.38 -5.43
N ILE A 108 -0.11 -9.70 -5.64
CA ILE A 108 1.08 -10.52 -5.64
C ILE A 108 1.23 -11.16 -7.02
N CYS A 109 2.29 -10.76 -7.70
CA CYS A 109 2.65 -11.33 -8.99
C CYS A 109 3.51 -12.58 -8.76
N ARG A 110 2.95 -13.75 -9.10
CA ARG A 110 3.56 -15.07 -8.91
C ARG A 110 3.61 -15.82 -10.23
N GLY A 111 4.79 -15.92 -10.83
CA GLY A 111 4.92 -16.48 -12.18
C GLY A 111 4.03 -15.73 -13.18
N ASN A 112 3.07 -16.42 -13.80
CA ASN A 112 2.16 -15.83 -14.80
C ASN A 112 0.75 -15.53 -14.21
N ARG A 113 0.63 -15.33 -12.90
CA ARG A 113 -0.66 -15.07 -12.24
C ARG A 113 -0.55 -13.88 -11.29
N VAL A 114 -1.66 -13.19 -11.15
CA VAL A 114 -1.85 -12.14 -10.15
C VAL A 114 -2.81 -12.64 -9.08
N ILE A 115 -2.41 -12.52 -7.82
CA ILE A 115 -3.23 -12.83 -6.65
C ILE A 115 -3.61 -11.50 -6.03
N SER A 116 -4.91 -11.21 -5.96
CA SER A 116 -5.43 -9.98 -5.35
C SER A 116 -5.75 -10.22 -3.87
N VAL A 117 -5.34 -9.29 -3.02
CA VAL A 117 -5.61 -9.27 -1.57
C VAL A 117 -6.55 -8.12 -1.29
N TYR A 118 -7.81 -8.46 -0.96
CA TYR A 118 -8.86 -7.49 -0.68
C TYR A 118 -9.11 -7.35 0.82
N ALA A 119 -9.63 -6.18 1.23
CA ALA A 119 -10.33 -5.99 2.50
C ALA A 119 -11.52 -5.06 2.29
N HIS A 120 -12.53 -5.19 3.16
CA HIS A 120 -13.78 -4.42 3.08
C HIS A 120 -13.98 -3.56 4.34
N SER A 121 -12.93 -2.91 4.79
CA SER A 121 -12.94 -2.02 5.95
C SER A 121 -12.99 -0.55 5.53
N LEU A 122 -13.48 0.30 6.41
CA LEU A 122 -13.43 1.75 6.21
C LEU A 122 -12.01 2.29 6.49
N PRO A 123 -11.66 3.47 5.92
CA PRO A 123 -10.43 4.17 6.27
C PRO A 123 -10.28 4.43 7.76
N ALA A 124 -9.04 4.58 8.22
CA ALA A 124 -8.73 4.94 9.60
C ALA A 124 -9.22 6.36 9.91
N GLY A 125 -9.76 6.57 11.11
CA GLY A 125 -10.29 7.85 11.56
C GLY A 125 -11.81 8.01 11.38
N ILE A 126 -12.51 7.06 10.76
CA ILE A 126 -13.98 7.12 10.55
C ILE A 126 -14.74 6.56 11.75
N LEU A 127 -14.39 5.38 12.21
CA LEU A 127 -15.10 4.67 13.29
C LEU A 127 -14.26 4.65 14.57
N GLU A 128 -14.92 4.74 15.73
CA GLU A 128 -14.26 4.61 17.03
C GLU A 128 -13.61 3.23 17.23
N GLN A 129 -14.25 2.20 16.70
CA GLN A 129 -13.71 0.84 16.74
C GLN A 129 -13.56 0.32 15.32
N VAL A 130 -12.34 -0.04 14.96
CA VAL A 130 -12.06 -0.70 13.70
C VAL A 130 -11.84 -2.19 13.93
N ARG A 131 -12.51 -3.00 13.12
CA ARG A 131 -12.20 -4.42 13.04
C ARG A 131 -11.03 -4.59 12.07
N VAL A 132 -9.91 -5.00 12.61
CA VAL A 132 -8.72 -5.28 11.80
C VAL A 132 -8.90 -6.61 11.08
N GLU A 133 -9.07 -6.56 9.76
CA GLU A 133 -9.10 -7.75 8.91
C GLU A 133 -7.67 -8.10 8.50
N LYS A 134 -7.33 -9.38 8.66
CA LYS A 134 -6.02 -9.92 8.28
C LYS A 134 -6.16 -10.93 7.16
N ASN A 135 -5.25 -10.83 6.21
CA ASN A 135 -5.08 -11.82 5.17
C ASN A 135 -3.68 -12.40 5.25
N ASP A 136 -3.58 -13.67 5.59
CA ASP A 136 -2.32 -14.37 5.70
C ASP A 136 -2.00 -15.13 4.43
N MET A 137 -0.75 -15.07 4.00
CA MET A 137 -0.31 -15.81 2.84
C MET A 137 1.18 -16.16 2.95
N ARG A 138 1.56 -17.26 2.32
CA ARG A 138 2.96 -17.64 2.22
C ARG A 138 3.54 -17.25 0.87
N LEU A 139 4.53 -16.38 0.90
CA LEU A 139 5.27 -15.95 -0.28
C LEU A 139 6.15 -17.08 -0.81
N LYS A 140 6.37 -17.06 -2.12
CA LYS A 140 7.29 -17.94 -2.82
C LYS A 140 8.45 -17.15 -3.39
N ASP A 141 9.54 -17.84 -3.64
CA ASP A 141 10.72 -17.24 -4.30
C ASP A 141 10.33 -16.57 -5.63
N GLY A 142 10.76 -15.32 -5.79
CA GLY A 142 10.46 -14.50 -6.94
C GLY A 142 9.11 -13.76 -6.91
N ASP A 143 8.25 -13.95 -5.89
CA ASP A 143 7.01 -13.18 -5.77
C ASP A 143 7.29 -11.69 -5.71
N LEU A 144 6.53 -10.91 -6.50
CA LEU A 144 6.53 -9.46 -6.44
C LEU A 144 5.26 -8.98 -5.77
N ILE A 145 5.42 -8.26 -4.65
CA ILE A 145 4.35 -7.63 -3.89
C ILE A 145 4.15 -6.22 -4.43
N LEU A 146 2.91 -5.83 -4.68
CA LEU A 146 2.51 -4.50 -5.13
C LEU A 146 1.45 -3.96 -4.16
N LEU A 147 1.75 -2.83 -3.51
CA LEU A 147 0.79 -2.00 -2.80
C LEU A 147 0.52 -0.77 -3.65
N LEU A 148 -0.75 -0.47 -3.88
CA LEU A 148 -1.20 0.60 -4.77
C LEU A 148 -2.17 1.52 -4.04
N THR A 149 -2.22 2.81 -4.44
CA THR A 149 -3.32 3.70 -4.09
C THR A 149 -4.43 3.68 -5.15
N ASP A 150 -5.59 4.20 -4.83
CA ASP A 150 -6.76 4.18 -5.70
C ASP A 150 -6.55 4.97 -6.99
N GLY A 151 -5.76 6.05 -6.98
CA GLY A 151 -5.38 6.76 -8.20
C GLY A 151 -4.68 5.89 -9.25
N ILE A 152 -4.05 4.76 -8.83
CA ILE A 152 -3.52 3.75 -9.76
C ILE A 152 -4.65 2.83 -10.23
N THR A 153 -5.43 2.26 -9.32
CA THR A 153 -6.48 1.30 -9.71
C THR A 153 -7.57 1.97 -10.54
N ASP A 154 -7.92 3.20 -10.24
CA ASP A 154 -8.91 4.00 -10.97
C ASP A 154 -8.46 4.33 -12.41
N ALA A 155 -7.16 4.57 -12.61
CA ALA A 155 -6.61 4.78 -13.94
C ALA A 155 -6.84 3.56 -14.87
N PHE A 156 -6.85 2.35 -14.33
CA PHE A 156 -7.13 1.11 -15.06
C PHE A 156 -8.62 0.72 -15.06
N GLY A 157 -9.50 1.47 -14.39
CA GLY A 157 -10.93 1.21 -14.32
C GLY A 157 -11.39 0.36 -13.13
N GLY A 158 -10.56 0.26 -12.09
CA GLY A 158 -10.82 -0.41 -10.82
C GLY A 158 -9.94 -1.64 -10.58
N GLU A 159 -10.02 -2.20 -9.39
CA GLU A 159 -9.15 -3.28 -8.91
C GLU A 159 -9.14 -4.53 -9.80
N ARG A 160 -10.31 -4.93 -10.31
CA ARG A 160 -10.44 -6.10 -11.20
C ARG A 160 -9.75 -5.88 -12.54
N GLN A 161 -9.93 -4.71 -13.12
CA GLN A 161 -9.30 -4.32 -14.39
C GLN A 161 -7.80 -4.16 -14.21
N THR A 162 -7.35 -3.64 -13.05
CA THR A 162 -5.94 -3.57 -12.68
C THR A 162 -5.33 -4.97 -12.63
N ALA A 163 -5.98 -5.94 -11.96
CA ALA A 163 -5.50 -7.32 -11.91
C ALA A 163 -5.35 -7.92 -13.33
N GLN A 164 -6.34 -7.72 -14.19
CA GLN A 164 -6.31 -8.18 -15.57
C GLN A 164 -5.18 -7.51 -16.37
N TRP A 165 -5.01 -6.19 -16.23
CA TRP A 165 -3.94 -5.45 -16.88
C TRP A 165 -2.56 -5.92 -16.41
N LEU A 166 -2.40 -6.18 -15.12
CA LEU A 166 -1.18 -6.74 -14.56
C LEU A 166 -0.85 -8.11 -15.17
N GLU A 167 -1.84 -9.00 -15.34
CA GLU A 167 -1.63 -10.30 -15.97
C GLU A 167 -1.27 -10.18 -17.45
N GLU A 168 -2.00 -9.36 -18.21
CA GLU A 168 -1.89 -9.29 -19.67
C GLU A 168 -0.74 -8.42 -20.16
N LYS A 169 -0.40 -7.35 -19.45
CA LYS A 169 0.53 -6.31 -19.93
C LYS A 169 1.79 -6.19 -19.08
N PHE A 170 1.67 -6.34 -17.76
CA PHE A 170 2.79 -6.14 -16.84
C PHE A 170 3.64 -7.41 -16.67
N LEU A 171 3.05 -8.56 -16.36
CA LEU A 171 3.79 -9.81 -16.14
C LEU A 171 4.69 -10.21 -17.32
N PRO A 172 4.27 -10.06 -18.59
CA PRO A 172 5.11 -10.41 -19.74
C PRO A 172 6.40 -9.59 -19.85
N GLN A 173 6.48 -8.42 -19.19
CA GLN A 173 7.69 -7.59 -19.21
C GLN A 173 8.83 -8.20 -18.41
N GLY A 174 8.53 -9.03 -17.40
CA GLY A 174 9.53 -9.78 -16.64
C GLY A 174 10.51 -8.91 -15.84
N PHE A 175 10.02 -7.84 -15.21
CA PHE A 175 10.86 -6.94 -14.41
C PHE A 175 11.62 -7.70 -13.32
N ALA A 176 12.94 -7.58 -13.29
CA ALA A 176 13.79 -8.13 -12.24
C ALA A 176 13.89 -7.16 -11.06
N ASN A 177 13.99 -5.85 -11.34
CA ASN A 177 14.10 -4.79 -10.34
C ASN A 177 12.70 -4.30 -9.92
N PRO A 178 12.35 -4.30 -8.61
CA PRO A 178 11.07 -3.77 -8.14
C PRO A 178 10.85 -2.29 -8.45
N GLN A 179 11.92 -1.47 -8.51
CA GLN A 179 11.77 -0.05 -8.84
C GLN A 179 11.32 0.13 -10.30
N ASP A 180 11.94 -0.60 -11.25
CA ASP A 180 11.55 -0.53 -12.66
C ASP A 180 10.09 -1.00 -12.85
N ALA A 181 9.65 -1.98 -12.05
CA ALA A 181 8.27 -2.44 -12.03
C ALA A 181 7.30 -1.34 -11.54
N ALA A 182 7.66 -0.64 -10.45
CA ALA A 182 6.85 0.44 -9.92
C ALA A 182 6.75 1.62 -10.90
N ASP A 183 7.88 2.02 -11.49
CA ASP A 183 7.94 3.12 -12.45
C ASP A 183 7.11 2.81 -13.71
N PHE A 184 7.16 1.56 -14.21
CA PHE A 184 6.37 1.13 -15.36
C PHE A 184 4.86 1.19 -15.08
N ILE A 185 4.42 0.71 -13.90
CA ILE A 185 3.00 0.75 -13.51
C ILE A 185 2.53 2.19 -13.39
N LEU A 186 3.33 3.07 -12.74
CA LEU A 186 3.01 4.49 -12.58
C LEU A 186 2.88 5.19 -13.93
N GLN A 187 3.84 4.98 -14.82
CA GLN A 187 3.79 5.55 -16.16
C GLN A 187 2.56 5.07 -16.93
N ALA A 188 2.27 3.77 -16.92
CA ALA A 188 1.09 3.23 -17.58
C ALA A 188 -0.21 3.80 -17.02
N ALA A 189 -0.32 3.98 -15.69
CA ALA A 189 -1.48 4.60 -15.06
C ALA A 189 -1.65 6.08 -15.50
N GLN A 190 -0.56 6.81 -15.64
CA GLN A 190 -0.59 8.20 -16.16
C GLN A 190 -1.09 8.26 -17.61
N GLU A 191 -0.68 7.32 -18.46
CA GLU A 191 -1.09 7.24 -19.86
C GLU A 191 -2.57 6.82 -20.02
N HIS A 192 -3.10 6.01 -19.11
CA HIS A 192 -4.48 5.50 -19.14
C HIS A 192 -5.51 6.45 -18.49
N CYS A 193 -5.06 7.43 -17.72
CA CYS A 193 -5.95 8.31 -16.96
C CYS A 193 -6.81 9.19 -17.87
N GLN A 194 -8.14 9.00 -17.81
CA GLN A 194 -9.14 9.78 -18.53
C GLN A 194 -9.92 10.74 -17.62
N LYS A 195 -9.72 10.67 -16.30
CA LYS A 195 -10.39 11.48 -15.27
C LYS A 195 -9.46 12.57 -14.73
N GLU A 196 -9.99 13.39 -13.81
CA GLU A 196 -9.17 14.30 -13.03
C GLU A 196 -8.04 13.50 -12.34
N PRO A 197 -6.80 14.01 -12.41
CA PRO A 197 -5.66 13.30 -11.87
C PRO A 197 -5.75 13.23 -10.33
N ASP A 198 -5.65 12.04 -9.79
CA ASP A 198 -5.52 11.76 -8.37
C ASP A 198 -4.07 11.47 -8.01
N ASP A 199 -3.75 11.52 -6.72
CA ASP A 199 -2.44 11.10 -6.23
C ASP A 199 -2.23 9.61 -6.51
N ARG A 200 -1.02 9.22 -6.88
CA ARG A 200 -0.70 7.86 -7.33
C ARG A 200 0.56 7.35 -6.69
N THR A 201 0.44 6.24 -6.01
CA THR A 201 1.59 5.57 -5.41
C THR A 201 1.61 4.09 -5.76
N VAL A 202 2.79 3.63 -6.16
CA VAL A 202 3.11 2.22 -6.36
C VAL A 202 4.28 1.87 -5.46
N GLN A 203 4.08 0.99 -4.50
CA GLN A 203 5.16 0.38 -3.75
C GLN A 203 5.33 -1.07 -4.19
N ALA A 204 6.53 -1.43 -4.64
CA ALA A 204 6.87 -2.75 -5.12
C ALA A 204 8.02 -3.35 -4.31
N ALA A 205 7.88 -4.62 -3.93
CA ALA A 205 8.94 -5.37 -3.27
C ALA A 205 8.98 -6.80 -3.78
N ARG A 206 10.19 -7.32 -4.00
CA ARG A 206 10.37 -8.70 -4.45
C ARG A 206 10.91 -9.56 -3.32
N PHE A 207 10.24 -10.67 -3.09
CA PHE A 207 10.66 -11.66 -2.13
C PHE A 207 11.62 -12.66 -2.78
N TRP A 208 12.82 -12.76 -2.22
CA TRP A 208 13.82 -13.75 -2.63
C TRP A 208 14.11 -14.70 -1.48
N LYS A 209 13.99 -15.98 -1.74
CA LYS A 209 14.43 -16.99 -0.77
C LYS A 209 15.94 -17.15 -0.86
N LYS A 210 16.66 -16.80 0.22
CA LYS A 210 18.10 -17.02 0.27
C LYS A 210 18.37 -18.54 0.15
N ILE A 211 19.07 -18.93 -0.91
CA ILE A 211 19.58 -20.30 -1.06
C ILE A 211 20.75 -20.42 -0.07
N ALA A 212 20.63 -21.33 0.90
CA ALA A 212 21.67 -21.61 1.87
C ALA A 212 22.84 -22.39 1.23
#